data_12feae36eacd2a42ad0458a9d22b28f7
#
_entry.id   12feae36eacd2a42ad0458a9d22b28f7
#
_cell.length_a   1.000
_cell.length_b   1.000
_cell.length_c   1.000
_cell.angle_alpha   90.00
_cell.angle_beta   90.00
_cell.angle_gamma   90.00
#
_symmetry.space_group_name_H-M   'P 1'
#
loop_
_entity.id
_entity.type
_entity.pdbx_description
1 polymer ?
#
loop_
_entity_poly.entity_id
_entity_poly.type
_entity_poly.pdbx_seq_one_letter_code
_entity_poly.pdbx_strand_id
1 'polypeptide(L)'
;MPRPTPPSAPGQKPRASRRASPVADTRGGLRLVVAGSRHITGLVEALHGQIQRFAPPLRGGDAKGQSARADDSDGLPASRGLTGLVYRGIQGSLRLVGDGLDGLLAPFDSALQAGARSPRRDALVAALNGVLGDHLLRSGNPLAIPLQLRQHGQPLDLASLGAGLADRGVPRRVLLLVHGLCMSDFGWQRKGHDHGEWLGRELGLAPIYAYYNSGRHVSDNGRALADVLEQLVADWPVPLDEIVILGHSMGGLVARSALVQAAEAGHGWPQKVKQLVFLGTPHHGAPLERAGNWLHRVMDLSPYVAPFTRLSRLRSEGITDLRHGNLLASDWQGGSRFHHADRRTPVPLPAGVACYAIASTAGAPGSPGSLLGDGLVPVDSALGHHKRRALDLGIPPSHQWLGHGIHHLDLLSDPAVYRRLLSWLSPH
;
A
#
# COMPACT_ATOMS: atom_id res chain seq x y z
N MET A 1 -9.41 -43.81 -67.15
CA MET A 1 -8.96 -44.43 -65.89
C MET A 1 -8.12 -43.41 -65.12
N PRO A 2 -8.59 -42.83 -64.00
CA PRO A 2 -7.82 -41.88 -63.19
C PRO A 2 -6.92 -42.65 -62.20
N ARG A 3 -5.73 -42.12 -61.94
CA ARG A 3 -4.74 -42.63 -61.01
C ARG A 3 -5.18 -42.46 -59.54
N PRO A 4 -4.82 -43.39 -58.66
CA PRO A 4 -5.16 -43.29 -57.24
C PRO A 4 -4.29 -42.27 -56.49
N THR A 5 -4.93 -41.53 -55.61
CA THR A 5 -4.34 -40.59 -54.62
C THR A 5 -3.60 -41.34 -53.51
N PRO A 6 -2.45 -40.84 -53.02
CA PRO A 6 -1.76 -41.47 -51.88
C PRO A 6 -2.43 -41.20 -50.54
N PRO A 7 -2.25 -42.06 -49.53
CA PRO A 7 -2.94 -41.98 -48.25
C PRO A 7 -2.33 -40.86 -47.36
N SER A 8 -3.24 -40.19 -46.63
CA SER A 8 -2.95 -39.14 -45.66
C SER A 8 -2.13 -39.65 -44.49
N ALA A 9 -1.15 -38.89 -44.06
CA ALA A 9 -0.34 -39.13 -42.87
C ALA A 9 -1.17 -39.03 -41.58
N PRO A 10 -0.85 -39.81 -40.52
CA PRO A 10 -1.60 -39.81 -39.27
C PRO A 10 -1.39 -38.51 -38.47
N GLY A 11 -2.50 -37.93 -38.00
CA GLY A 11 -2.53 -36.66 -37.24
C GLY A 11 -1.70 -36.72 -35.95
N GLN A 12 -0.83 -35.73 -35.79
CA GLN A 12 -0.15 -35.46 -34.55
C GLN A 12 -1.18 -34.96 -33.51
N LYS A 13 -1.29 -35.75 -32.43
CA LYS A 13 -2.06 -35.30 -31.23
C LYS A 13 -1.36 -34.09 -30.62
N PRO A 14 -2.11 -33.07 -30.17
CA PRO A 14 -1.52 -31.91 -29.51
C PRO A 14 -0.83 -32.34 -28.21
N ARG A 15 0.42 -31.91 -28.05
CA ARG A 15 1.21 -32.11 -26.82
C ARG A 15 0.48 -31.35 -25.67
N ALA A 16 0.01 -32.13 -24.70
CA ALA A 16 -0.52 -31.58 -23.44
C ALA A 16 0.56 -30.71 -22.77
N SER A 17 0.25 -29.44 -22.53
CA SER A 17 1.08 -28.56 -21.75
C SER A 17 1.27 -29.16 -20.34
N ARG A 18 2.50 -29.43 -19.96
CA ARG A 18 2.85 -29.88 -18.60
C ARG A 18 2.42 -28.76 -17.62
N ARG A 19 1.35 -28.97 -16.89
CA ARG A 19 1.03 -28.18 -15.71
C ARG A 19 2.20 -28.32 -14.72
N ALA A 20 2.87 -27.20 -14.42
CA ALA A 20 3.89 -27.16 -13.39
C ALA A 20 3.28 -27.64 -12.06
N SER A 21 3.94 -28.55 -11.36
CA SER A 21 3.42 -29.09 -10.11
C SER A 21 3.55 -28.04 -8.99
N PRO A 22 2.57 -27.89 -8.09
CA PRO A 22 2.62 -26.92 -6.98
C PRO A 22 3.87 -27.07 -6.09
N VAL A 23 4.45 -28.26 -6.03
CA VAL A 23 5.64 -28.57 -5.21
C VAL A 23 6.95 -28.01 -5.81
N ALA A 24 7.06 -27.91 -7.14
CA ALA A 24 8.23 -27.30 -7.79
C ALA A 24 8.28 -25.81 -7.57
N ASP A 25 7.12 -25.16 -7.55
CA ASP A 25 6.95 -23.71 -7.35
C ASP A 25 7.23 -23.28 -5.91
N THR A 26 6.84 -24.08 -4.89
CA THR A 26 7.17 -23.82 -3.48
C THR A 26 8.67 -23.94 -3.22
N ARG A 27 9.36 -24.89 -3.85
CA ARG A 27 10.83 -25.06 -3.74
C ARG A 27 11.59 -23.91 -4.42
N GLY A 28 11.09 -23.39 -5.55
CA GLY A 28 11.66 -22.22 -6.23
C GLY A 28 11.52 -20.95 -5.40
N GLY A 29 10.33 -20.68 -4.82
CA GLY A 29 10.09 -19.57 -3.92
C GLY A 29 10.92 -19.63 -2.64
N LEU A 30 11.06 -20.82 -2.04
CA LEU A 30 11.87 -21.03 -0.83
C LEU A 30 13.37 -20.81 -1.11
N ARG A 31 13.88 -21.21 -2.28
CA ARG A 31 15.26 -20.95 -2.70
C ARG A 31 15.55 -19.47 -2.94
N LEU A 32 14.61 -18.72 -3.51
CA LEU A 32 14.72 -17.27 -3.67
C LEU A 32 14.73 -16.55 -2.31
N VAL A 33 13.88 -16.96 -1.37
CA VAL A 33 13.84 -16.46 0.00
C VAL A 33 15.15 -16.75 0.74
N VAL A 34 15.69 -17.97 0.62
CA VAL A 34 16.96 -18.36 1.28
C VAL A 34 18.18 -17.67 0.65
N ALA A 35 18.22 -17.52 -0.67
CA ALA A 35 19.30 -16.81 -1.35
C ALA A 35 19.28 -15.31 -1.01
N GLY A 36 18.10 -14.65 -1.06
CA GLY A 36 17.92 -13.27 -0.65
C GLY A 36 18.30 -13.05 0.81
N SER A 37 17.91 -13.95 1.72
CA SER A 37 18.23 -13.85 3.15
C SER A 37 19.73 -13.92 3.43
N ARG A 38 20.49 -14.75 2.72
CA ARG A 38 21.95 -14.86 2.90
C ARG A 38 22.70 -13.61 2.45
N HIS A 39 22.32 -13.00 1.31
CA HIS A 39 22.94 -11.76 0.84
C HIS A 39 22.58 -10.56 1.72
N ILE A 40 21.35 -10.47 2.19
CA ILE A 40 20.91 -9.42 3.12
C ILE A 40 21.62 -9.56 4.47
N THR A 41 21.85 -10.78 4.96
CA THR A 41 22.59 -11.00 6.20
C THR A 41 24.03 -10.46 6.08
N GLY A 42 24.73 -10.73 4.99
CA GLY A 42 26.09 -10.21 4.75
C GLY A 42 26.14 -8.69 4.66
N LEU A 43 25.13 -8.04 4.06
CA LEU A 43 25.06 -6.57 4.00
C LEU A 43 24.80 -5.95 5.36
N VAL A 44 23.90 -6.53 6.16
CA VAL A 44 23.58 -6.05 7.51
C VAL A 44 24.80 -6.21 8.43
N GLU A 45 25.54 -7.29 8.32
CA GLU A 45 26.80 -7.51 9.05
C GLU A 45 27.89 -6.53 8.63
N ALA A 46 28.04 -6.26 7.34
CA ALA A 46 28.97 -5.27 6.81
C ALA A 46 28.62 -3.85 7.26
N LEU A 47 27.32 -3.51 7.26
CA LEU A 47 26.81 -2.22 7.74
C LEU A 47 27.00 -2.06 9.25
N HIS A 48 26.74 -3.11 10.02
CA HIS A 48 26.94 -3.11 11.48
C HIS A 48 28.42 -2.96 11.83
N GLY A 49 29.31 -3.64 11.12
CA GLY A 49 30.75 -3.51 11.27
C GLY A 49 31.27 -2.11 10.92
N GLN A 50 30.69 -1.43 9.93
CA GLN A 50 31.03 -0.05 9.61
C GLN A 50 30.51 0.94 10.66
N ILE A 51 29.26 0.79 11.12
CA ILE A 51 28.70 1.67 12.17
C ILE A 51 29.52 1.54 13.45
N GLN A 52 29.99 0.36 13.84
CA GLN A 52 30.84 0.17 15.00
C GLN A 52 32.25 0.78 14.82
N ARG A 53 32.78 0.87 13.61
CA ARG A 53 34.07 1.51 13.32
C ARG A 53 34.02 3.04 13.36
N PHE A 54 32.85 3.64 13.13
CA PHE A 54 32.67 5.09 13.12
C PHE A 54 32.01 5.66 14.38
N ALA A 55 31.54 4.82 15.32
CA ALA A 55 31.06 5.25 16.62
C ALA A 55 32.27 5.36 17.56
N PRO A 56 32.64 6.56 18.07
CA PRO A 56 33.65 6.67 19.08
C PRO A 56 33.18 5.96 20.35
N PRO A 57 34.07 5.31 21.14
CA PRO A 57 33.71 4.68 22.39
C PRO A 57 33.18 5.75 23.33
N LEU A 58 31.97 5.56 23.83
CA LEU A 58 31.40 6.38 24.90
C LEU A 58 32.22 6.16 26.17
N ARG A 59 33.27 7.00 26.36
CA ARG A 59 33.93 7.14 27.67
C ARG A 59 33.03 8.01 28.55
N GLY A 60 32.53 7.44 29.63
CA GLY A 60 31.95 8.21 30.71
C GLY A 60 33.00 9.18 31.27
N GLY A 61 32.60 10.45 31.39
CA GLY A 61 33.43 11.51 31.97
C GLY A 61 32.54 12.69 32.32
N ASP A 62 32.64 13.04 33.60
CA ASP A 62 31.86 13.95 34.41
C ASP A 62 31.60 15.35 33.85
N ALA A 63 30.41 15.84 34.14
CA ALA A 63 29.95 17.20 33.93
C ALA A 63 30.65 18.18 34.86
N LYS A 64 31.21 19.27 34.31
CA LYS A 64 31.25 20.57 34.99
C LYS A 64 31.29 21.71 33.98
N GLY A 65 30.36 22.63 34.22
CA GLY A 65 29.89 23.73 33.41
C GLY A 65 30.94 24.73 32.91
N GLN A 66 30.49 25.43 31.87
CA GLN A 66 30.76 26.86 31.72
C GLN A 66 29.74 27.48 30.72
N SER A 67 29.09 28.51 31.22
CA SER A 67 28.23 29.45 30.51
C SER A 67 29.10 30.38 29.62
N ALA A 68 28.69 30.58 28.39
CA ALA A 68 29.15 31.74 27.62
C ALA A 68 28.04 32.29 26.72
N ARG A 69 27.94 33.59 26.76
CA ARG A 69 26.98 34.57 26.29
C ARG A 69 26.61 34.45 24.81
N ALA A 70 25.39 34.87 24.55
CA ALA A 70 24.86 35.22 23.23
C ALA A 70 25.56 36.45 22.68
N ASP A 71 25.81 36.44 21.37
CA ASP A 71 25.88 37.65 20.56
C ASP A 71 25.27 37.40 19.17
N ASP A 72 24.40 38.34 18.76
CA ASP A 72 23.66 38.33 17.53
C ASP A 72 24.52 38.72 16.33
N SER A 73 24.43 38.01 15.23
CA SER A 73 24.48 38.60 13.89
C SER A 73 24.15 37.58 12.80
N ASP A 74 23.35 38.01 11.85
CA ASP A 74 22.81 37.35 10.67
C ASP A 74 23.85 36.61 9.81
N GLY A 75 23.49 35.40 9.37
CA GLY A 75 24.19 34.66 8.35
C GLY A 75 24.04 33.14 8.57
N LEU A 76 23.34 32.45 7.67
CA LEU A 76 23.26 31.00 7.64
C LEU A 76 24.65 30.35 7.73
N PRO A 77 25.03 29.66 8.82
CA PRO A 77 26.31 28.97 8.87
C PRO A 77 26.21 27.61 8.23
N ALA A 78 26.95 27.39 7.17
CA ALA A 78 27.36 26.05 6.79
C ALA A 78 27.90 25.36 8.04
N SER A 79 27.24 24.27 8.48
CA SER A 79 27.60 23.48 9.65
C SER A 79 29.03 22.91 9.50
N ARG A 80 30.03 23.71 9.92
CA ARG A 80 31.42 23.30 10.06
C ARG A 80 31.61 22.78 11.48
N GLY A 81 31.77 21.47 11.61
CA GLY A 81 31.99 20.84 12.90
C GLY A 81 31.51 19.37 12.92
N LEU A 82 31.61 18.73 14.06
CA LEU A 82 31.20 17.33 14.30
C LEU A 82 29.80 17.00 13.75
N THR A 83 28.86 17.94 13.87
CA THR A 83 27.48 17.83 13.33
C THR A 83 27.46 17.73 11.80
N GLY A 84 28.29 18.49 11.09
CA GLY A 84 28.43 18.41 9.62
C GLY A 84 29.09 17.11 9.17
N LEU A 85 29.97 16.56 9.99
CA LEU A 85 30.64 15.29 9.73
C LEU A 85 29.68 14.11 9.98
N VAL A 86 28.87 14.19 11.03
CA VAL A 86 27.79 13.23 11.31
C VAL A 86 26.72 13.28 10.22
N TYR A 87 26.32 14.48 9.77
CA TYR A 87 25.35 14.62 8.69
C TYR A 87 25.87 14.10 7.34
N ARG A 88 27.14 14.36 7.01
CA ARG A 88 27.81 13.79 5.82
C ARG A 88 28.03 12.28 5.95
N GLY A 89 28.33 11.79 7.17
CA GLY A 89 28.43 10.36 7.46
C GLY A 89 27.07 9.65 7.30
N ILE A 90 25.99 10.27 7.76
CA ILE A 90 24.62 9.75 7.58
C ILE A 90 24.20 9.79 6.11
N GLN A 91 24.49 10.87 5.38
CA GLN A 91 24.21 10.95 3.95
C GLN A 91 25.10 10.02 3.12
N GLY A 92 26.36 9.85 3.51
CA GLY A 92 27.28 8.89 2.88
C GLY A 92 26.88 7.44 3.13
N SER A 93 26.42 7.13 4.36
CA SER A 93 25.89 5.80 4.68
C SER A 93 24.56 5.53 4.01
N LEU A 94 23.70 6.55 3.79
CA LEU A 94 22.45 6.41 3.03
C LEU A 94 22.74 6.19 1.52
N ARG A 95 23.79 6.80 0.95
CA ARG A 95 24.21 6.51 -0.43
C ARG A 95 24.84 5.13 -0.56
N LEU A 96 25.70 4.74 0.36
CA LEU A 96 26.29 3.39 0.41
C LEU A 96 25.23 2.30 0.65
N VAL A 97 24.17 2.58 1.44
CA VAL A 97 22.99 1.70 1.59
C VAL A 97 22.20 1.67 0.29
N GLY A 98 22.07 2.80 -0.40
CA GLY A 98 21.42 2.88 -1.72
C GLY A 98 22.14 2.03 -2.76
N ASP A 99 23.44 2.25 -2.94
CA ASP A 99 24.26 1.52 -3.91
C ASP A 99 24.41 0.03 -3.55
N GLY A 100 24.46 -0.29 -2.25
CA GLY A 100 24.46 -1.66 -1.76
C GLY A 100 23.11 -2.37 -1.93
N LEU A 101 22.01 -1.63 -1.80
CA LEU A 101 20.65 -2.13 -2.01
C LEU A 101 20.39 -2.40 -3.49
N ASP A 102 20.84 -1.50 -4.38
CA ASP A 102 20.73 -1.69 -5.82
C ASP A 102 21.55 -2.90 -6.30
N GLY A 103 22.73 -3.11 -5.74
CA GLY A 103 23.54 -4.32 -5.98
C GLY A 103 22.89 -5.61 -5.46
N LEU A 104 22.11 -5.51 -4.36
CA LEU A 104 21.32 -6.64 -3.82
C LEU A 104 20.06 -6.93 -4.63
N LEU A 105 19.45 -5.88 -5.21
CA LEU A 105 18.24 -6.01 -6.01
C LEU A 105 18.53 -6.40 -7.45
N ALA A 106 19.74 -6.14 -7.97
CA ALA A 106 20.13 -6.47 -9.33
C ALA A 106 19.90 -7.96 -9.75
N PRO A 107 20.15 -8.98 -8.90
CA PRO A 107 19.79 -10.35 -9.22
C PRO A 107 18.27 -10.60 -9.26
N PHE A 108 17.51 -9.80 -8.48
CA PHE A 108 16.04 -9.84 -8.51
C PHE A 108 15.50 -9.14 -9.75
N ASP A 109 16.15 -8.06 -10.21
CA ASP A 109 15.78 -7.36 -11.44
C ASP A 109 15.79 -8.31 -12.64
N SER A 110 16.86 -9.09 -12.82
CA SER A 110 16.95 -10.05 -13.92
C SER A 110 15.93 -11.18 -13.80
N ALA A 111 15.71 -11.72 -12.60
CA ALA A 111 14.71 -12.76 -12.35
C ALA A 111 13.27 -12.25 -12.48
N LEU A 112 13.04 -10.97 -12.15
CA LEU A 112 11.73 -10.31 -12.21
C LEU A 112 11.41 -9.76 -13.59
N GLN A 113 12.42 -9.39 -14.39
CA GLN A 113 12.25 -8.92 -15.77
C GLN A 113 12.13 -10.08 -16.76
N ALA A 114 12.77 -11.20 -16.51
CA ALA A 114 12.80 -12.37 -17.40
C ALA A 114 11.52 -13.22 -17.37
N GLY A 115 10.59 -12.97 -16.46
CA GLY A 115 9.37 -13.76 -16.27
C GLY A 115 8.11 -13.05 -16.72
N ALA A 116 7.16 -13.80 -17.28
CA ALA A 116 5.80 -13.32 -17.49
C ALA A 116 5.20 -12.78 -16.17
N ARG A 117 4.40 -11.72 -16.25
CA ARG A 117 3.64 -11.20 -15.11
C ARG A 117 2.90 -12.33 -14.41
N SER A 118 3.05 -12.43 -13.10
CA SER A 118 2.37 -13.43 -12.30
C SER A 118 1.93 -12.82 -10.96
N PRO A 119 0.83 -13.29 -10.36
CA PRO A 119 0.37 -12.81 -9.06
C PRO A 119 1.45 -12.84 -7.97
N ARG A 120 2.33 -13.85 -8.00
CA ARG A 120 3.44 -13.99 -7.04
C ARG A 120 4.51 -12.93 -7.23
N ARG A 121 4.88 -12.65 -8.49
CA ARG A 121 5.82 -11.58 -8.82
C ARG A 121 5.28 -10.23 -8.38
N ASP A 122 4.03 -9.93 -8.71
CA ASP A 122 3.38 -8.67 -8.34
C ASP A 122 3.26 -8.53 -6.81
N ALA A 123 2.97 -9.59 -6.08
CA ALA A 123 2.97 -9.59 -4.62
C ALA A 123 4.36 -9.32 -4.03
N LEU A 124 5.42 -9.90 -4.59
CA LEU A 124 6.81 -9.65 -4.16
C LEU A 124 7.23 -8.20 -4.45
N VAL A 125 6.94 -7.71 -5.66
CA VAL A 125 7.24 -6.33 -6.05
C VAL A 125 6.44 -5.34 -5.19
N ALA A 126 5.18 -5.61 -4.89
CA ALA A 126 4.35 -4.78 -4.02
C ALA A 126 4.88 -4.76 -2.58
N ALA A 127 5.31 -5.90 -2.04
CA ALA A 127 5.93 -6.00 -0.72
C ALA A 127 7.23 -5.17 -0.66
N LEU A 128 8.09 -5.30 -1.67
CA LEU A 128 9.33 -4.53 -1.80
C LEU A 128 9.04 -3.02 -1.87
N ASN A 129 8.04 -2.62 -2.67
CA ASN A 129 7.62 -1.22 -2.77
C ASN A 129 7.05 -0.70 -1.44
N GLY A 130 6.28 -1.49 -0.71
CA GLY A 130 5.79 -1.07 0.60
C GLY A 130 6.92 -0.73 1.59
N VAL A 131 8.02 -1.47 1.55
CA VAL A 131 9.16 -1.29 2.46
C VAL A 131 10.17 -0.24 1.97
N LEU A 132 10.45 -0.20 0.66
CA LEU A 132 11.53 0.57 0.03
C LEU A 132 11.07 1.44 -1.15
N GLY A 133 9.78 1.61 -1.34
CA GLY A 133 9.25 2.19 -2.56
C GLY A 133 9.67 3.63 -2.83
N ASP A 134 9.86 4.43 -1.79
CA ASP A 134 10.42 5.77 -1.87
C ASP A 134 11.88 5.76 -2.35
N HIS A 135 12.67 4.78 -1.91
CA HIS A 135 14.05 4.59 -2.37
C HIS A 135 14.10 4.09 -3.82
N LEU A 136 13.28 3.08 -4.16
CA LEU A 136 13.21 2.57 -5.53
C LEU A 136 12.86 3.68 -6.54
N LEU A 137 11.91 4.54 -6.19
CA LEU A 137 11.52 5.66 -7.05
C LEU A 137 12.66 6.67 -7.20
N ARG A 138 13.32 7.07 -6.09
CA ARG A 138 14.42 8.07 -6.11
C ARG A 138 15.66 7.57 -6.86
N SER A 139 15.92 6.27 -6.82
CA SER A 139 17.04 5.65 -7.56
C SER A 139 16.72 5.35 -9.02
N GLY A 140 15.48 5.59 -9.48
CA GLY A 140 15.06 5.23 -10.83
C GLY A 140 15.00 3.72 -11.06
N ASN A 141 14.86 2.92 -9.99
CA ASN A 141 14.83 1.48 -10.08
C ASN A 141 13.58 1.00 -10.84
N PRO A 142 13.70 0.11 -11.83
CA PRO A 142 12.57 -0.37 -12.65
C PRO A 142 11.53 -1.16 -11.85
N LEU A 143 11.82 -1.58 -10.62
CA LEU A 143 10.86 -2.22 -9.73
C LEU A 143 9.95 -1.21 -8.99
N ALA A 144 10.21 0.10 -9.11
CA ALA A 144 9.31 1.12 -8.59
C ALA A 144 7.96 1.06 -9.32
N ILE A 145 6.89 0.79 -8.59
CA ILE A 145 5.54 0.65 -9.17
C ILE A 145 5.00 2.03 -9.53
N PRO A 146 4.68 2.32 -10.80
CA PRO A 146 3.88 3.49 -11.15
C PRO A 146 2.41 3.23 -10.76
N LEU A 147 1.68 4.29 -10.35
CA LEU A 147 0.25 4.14 -10.12
C LEU A 147 -0.46 3.85 -11.44
N GLN A 148 -1.25 2.81 -11.46
CA GLN A 148 -2.08 2.41 -12.60
C GLN A 148 -3.38 1.76 -12.12
N LEU A 149 -4.40 1.83 -12.94
CA LEU A 149 -5.64 1.09 -12.74
C LEU A 149 -5.54 -0.25 -13.46
N ARG A 150 -6.08 -1.28 -12.82
CA ARG A 150 -6.03 -2.66 -13.31
C ARG A 150 -7.40 -3.33 -13.25
N GLN A 151 -7.57 -4.31 -14.12
CA GLN A 151 -8.65 -5.27 -14.05
C GLN A 151 -8.08 -6.67 -14.32
N HIS A 152 -8.45 -7.67 -13.53
CA HIS A 152 -7.93 -9.06 -13.63
C HIS A 152 -6.39 -9.14 -13.66
N GLY A 153 -5.69 -8.27 -12.90
CA GLY A 153 -4.22 -8.24 -12.83
C GLY A 153 -3.53 -7.61 -14.05
N GLN A 154 -4.29 -7.08 -15.01
CA GLN A 154 -3.76 -6.40 -16.19
C GLN A 154 -4.05 -4.89 -16.13
N PRO A 155 -3.22 -4.03 -16.72
CA PRO A 155 -3.58 -2.63 -16.91
C PRO A 155 -4.97 -2.53 -17.53
N LEU A 156 -5.76 -1.59 -17.03
CA LEU A 156 -7.11 -1.36 -17.52
C LEU A 156 -7.05 -0.94 -18.99
N ASP A 157 -7.72 -1.70 -19.82
CA ASP A 157 -7.88 -1.41 -21.25
C ASP A 157 -9.34 -0.99 -21.52
N LEU A 158 -9.56 0.32 -21.62
CA LEU A 158 -10.89 0.89 -21.84
C LEU A 158 -11.47 0.53 -23.23
N ALA A 159 -10.62 0.28 -24.23
CA ALA A 159 -11.07 -0.13 -25.54
C ALA A 159 -11.68 -1.54 -25.53
N SER A 160 -11.10 -2.44 -24.71
CA SER A 160 -11.62 -3.80 -24.56
C SER A 160 -12.92 -3.87 -23.76
N LEU A 161 -13.18 -2.91 -22.86
CA LEU A 161 -14.44 -2.84 -22.10
C LEU A 161 -15.65 -2.67 -23.01
N GLY A 162 -15.52 -1.89 -24.11
CA GLY A 162 -16.58 -1.71 -25.11
C GLY A 162 -16.82 -2.95 -25.95
N ALA A 163 -15.79 -3.71 -26.27
CA ALA A 163 -15.87 -4.87 -27.17
C ALA A 163 -16.38 -6.15 -26.50
N GLY A 164 -16.08 -6.35 -25.22
CA GLY A 164 -16.44 -7.58 -24.47
C GLY A 164 -17.84 -7.60 -23.85
N LEU A 165 -18.57 -6.47 -23.89
CA LEU A 165 -19.85 -6.28 -23.20
C LEU A 165 -21.01 -6.02 -24.19
N ALA A 166 -20.88 -6.45 -25.44
CA ALA A 166 -21.87 -6.22 -26.51
C ALA A 166 -23.32 -6.54 -26.10
N ASP A 167 -23.52 -7.54 -25.25
CA ASP A 167 -24.86 -8.00 -24.82
C ASP A 167 -25.38 -7.34 -23.53
N ARG A 168 -24.50 -6.76 -22.68
CA ARG A 168 -24.87 -6.17 -21.38
C ARG A 168 -24.65 -4.66 -21.28
N GLY A 169 -24.03 -4.07 -22.29
CA GLY A 169 -23.62 -2.67 -22.28
C GLY A 169 -22.42 -2.39 -21.36
N VAL A 170 -21.71 -1.29 -21.59
CA VAL A 170 -20.62 -0.83 -20.72
C VAL A 170 -21.20 -0.34 -19.38
N PRO A 171 -20.70 -0.83 -18.22
CA PRO A 171 -21.20 -0.35 -16.93
C PRO A 171 -21.04 1.18 -16.79
N ARG A 172 -22.07 1.83 -16.29
CA ARG A 172 -22.04 3.28 -16.00
C ARG A 172 -21.63 3.58 -14.55
N ARG A 173 -21.39 2.54 -13.76
CA ARG A 173 -21.02 2.59 -12.34
C ARG A 173 -19.74 1.83 -12.14
N VAL A 174 -18.78 2.45 -11.42
CA VAL A 174 -17.45 1.88 -11.15
C VAL A 174 -17.30 1.61 -9.66
N LEU A 175 -16.70 0.46 -9.32
CA LEU A 175 -16.21 0.15 -7.98
C LEU A 175 -14.68 0.20 -8.00
N LEU A 176 -14.10 1.25 -7.44
CA LEU A 176 -12.66 1.40 -7.29
C LEU A 176 -12.18 0.75 -5.98
N LEU A 177 -11.27 -0.19 -6.08
CA LEU A 177 -10.66 -0.86 -4.94
C LEU A 177 -9.22 -0.36 -4.75
N VAL A 178 -8.92 0.19 -3.56
CA VAL A 178 -7.60 0.75 -3.20
C VAL A 178 -6.98 -0.09 -2.08
N HIS A 179 -5.90 -0.80 -2.39
CA HIS A 179 -5.27 -1.76 -1.47
C HIS A 179 -4.45 -1.08 -0.37
N GLY A 180 -4.03 -1.86 0.64
CA GLY A 180 -3.20 -1.41 1.76
C GLY A 180 -1.69 -1.46 1.49
N LEU A 181 -0.91 -1.17 2.55
CA LEU A 181 0.56 -1.22 2.53
C LEU A 181 1.05 -2.63 2.16
N CYS A 182 2.12 -2.71 1.36
CA CYS A 182 2.76 -3.96 0.92
C CYS A 182 1.84 -4.91 0.12
N MET A 183 0.73 -4.41 -0.40
CA MET A 183 -0.24 -5.19 -1.17
C MET A 183 -0.24 -4.81 -2.66
N SER A 184 -0.86 -5.65 -3.47
CA SER A 184 -1.21 -5.42 -4.87
C SER A 184 -2.71 -5.59 -5.08
N ASP A 185 -3.18 -5.36 -6.30
CA ASP A 185 -4.54 -5.68 -6.74
C ASP A 185 -4.93 -7.14 -6.45
N PHE A 186 -4.02 -8.10 -6.61
CA PHE A 186 -4.24 -9.49 -6.22
C PHE A 186 -4.48 -9.71 -4.72
N GLY A 187 -4.13 -8.75 -3.87
CA GLY A 187 -4.39 -8.82 -2.43
C GLY A 187 -5.88 -8.89 -2.08
N TRP A 188 -6.75 -8.46 -2.98
CA TRP A 188 -8.21 -8.57 -2.82
C TRP A 188 -8.72 -9.99 -3.02
N GLN A 189 -7.98 -10.83 -3.75
CA GLN A 189 -8.29 -12.24 -3.96
C GLN A 189 -7.78 -13.07 -2.78
N ARG A 190 -8.65 -13.37 -1.83
CA ARG A 190 -8.28 -14.07 -0.60
C ARG A 190 -9.29 -15.19 -0.28
N LYS A 191 -8.79 -16.37 0.07
CA LYS A 191 -9.62 -17.54 0.44
C LYS A 191 -10.74 -17.86 -0.59
N GLY A 192 -10.44 -17.65 -1.88
CA GLY A 192 -11.42 -17.88 -2.96
C GLY A 192 -12.48 -16.79 -3.09
N HIS A 193 -12.36 -15.67 -2.40
CA HIS A 193 -13.27 -14.53 -2.43
C HIS A 193 -12.57 -13.28 -2.94
N ASP A 194 -13.31 -12.39 -3.60
CA ASP A 194 -12.92 -11.04 -3.98
C ASP A 194 -14.14 -10.11 -3.86
N HIS A 195 -14.08 -9.14 -2.96
CA HIS A 195 -15.20 -8.22 -2.75
C HIS A 195 -15.55 -7.44 -4.02
N GLY A 196 -14.55 -7.04 -4.81
CA GLY A 196 -14.78 -6.30 -6.05
C GLY A 196 -15.55 -7.11 -7.07
N GLU A 197 -15.09 -8.33 -7.35
CA GLU A 197 -15.73 -9.20 -8.34
C GLU A 197 -17.16 -9.59 -7.92
N TRP A 198 -17.36 -9.87 -6.63
CA TRP A 198 -18.68 -10.29 -6.14
C TRP A 198 -19.67 -9.12 -6.08
N LEU A 199 -19.27 -7.97 -5.53
CA LEU A 199 -20.11 -6.76 -5.54
C LEU A 199 -20.38 -6.27 -6.96
N GLY A 200 -19.37 -6.32 -7.83
CA GLY A 200 -19.52 -5.96 -9.23
C GLY A 200 -20.59 -6.77 -9.93
N ARG A 201 -20.61 -8.09 -9.69
CA ARG A 201 -21.59 -9.01 -10.26
C ARG A 201 -23.00 -8.76 -9.72
N GLU A 202 -23.14 -8.57 -8.40
CA GLU A 202 -24.45 -8.42 -7.77
C GLU A 202 -25.06 -7.04 -7.97
N LEU A 203 -24.22 -5.99 -8.00
CA LEU A 203 -24.70 -4.60 -8.06
C LEU A 203 -24.55 -3.96 -9.44
N GLY A 204 -24.02 -4.68 -10.43
CA GLY A 204 -23.79 -4.14 -11.77
C GLY A 204 -22.70 -3.07 -11.82
N LEU A 205 -21.68 -3.16 -10.95
CA LEU A 205 -20.54 -2.26 -10.89
C LEU A 205 -19.36 -2.84 -11.69
N ALA A 206 -18.57 -1.98 -12.35
CA ALA A 206 -17.29 -2.38 -12.93
C ALA A 206 -16.19 -2.35 -11.85
N PRO A 207 -15.66 -3.49 -11.40
CA PRO A 207 -14.56 -3.49 -10.44
C PRO A 207 -13.27 -3.08 -11.11
N ILE A 208 -12.58 -2.10 -10.53
CA ILE A 208 -11.29 -1.57 -10.96
C ILE A 208 -10.38 -1.50 -9.74
N TYR A 209 -9.15 -1.93 -9.90
CA TYR A 209 -8.18 -2.02 -8.81
C TYR A 209 -7.05 -1.03 -9.01
N ALA A 210 -6.81 -0.19 -8.02
CA ALA A 210 -5.60 0.62 -7.98
C ALA A 210 -4.39 -0.27 -7.68
N TYR A 211 -3.31 -0.13 -8.46
CA TYR A 211 -2.02 -0.75 -8.21
C TYR A 211 -0.97 0.35 -8.12
N TYR A 212 -0.33 0.48 -6.97
CA TYR A 212 0.54 1.63 -6.68
C TYR A 212 1.66 1.30 -5.71
N ASN A 213 2.67 2.18 -5.67
CA ASN A 213 3.80 2.12 -4.75
C ASN A 213 3.39 2.59 -3.35
N SER A 214 3.00 1.64 -2.49
CA SER A 214 2.54 1.94 -1.13
C SER A 214 3.65 2.42 -0.17
N GLY A 215 4.91 2.43 -0.59
CA GLY A 215 6.03 3.00 0.17
C GLY A 215 6.26 4.49 -0.05
N ARG A 216 5.55 5.13 -0.99
CA ARG A 216 5.54 6.59 -1.14
C ARG A 216 4.60 7.23 -0.12
N HIS A 217 4.74 8.53 0.08
CA HIS A 217 3.78 9.29 0.87
C HIS A 217 2.33 9.08 0.42
N VAL A 218 1.42 9.01 1.38
CA VAL A 218 -0.02 8.93 1.11
C VAL A 218 -0.46 10.10 0.23
N SER A 219 0.07 11.31 0.47
CA SER A 219 -0.22 12.49 -0.34
C SER A 219 0.23 12.36 -1.79
N ASP A 220 1.38 11.74 -2.06
CA ASP A 220 1.88 11.55 -3.43
C ASP A 220 1.04 10.51 -4.19
N ASN A 221 0.67 9.42 -3.51
CA ASN A 221 -0.22 8.42 -4.07
C ASN A 221 -1.63 8.99 -4.28
N GLY A 222 -2.11 9.83 -3.34
CA GLY A 222 -3.39 10.52 -3.46
C GLY A 222 -3.46 11.43 -4.69
N ARG A 223 -2.40 12.23 -4.92
CA ARG A 223 -2.30 13.09 -6.12
C ARG A 223 -2.32 12.27 -7.40
N ALA A 224 -1.47 11.24 -7.47
CA ALA A 224 -1.42 10.38 -8.63
C ALA A 224 -2.76 9.66 -8.89
N LEU A 225 -3.47 9.25 -7.83
CA LEU A 225 -4.79 8.64 -7.95
C LEU A 225 -5.84 9.67 -8.43
N ALA A 226 -5.76 10.92 -7.94
CA ALA A 226 -6.65 11.99 -8.36
C ALA A 226 -6.54 12.24 -9.88
N ASP A 227 -5.31 12.35 -10.38
CA ASP A 227 -5.04 12.60 -11.80
C ASP A 227 -5.52 11.42 -12.67
N VAL A 228 -5.24 10.18 -12.24
CA VAL A 228 -5.65 8.98 -12.99
C VAL A 228 -7.16 8.80 -13.01
N LEU A 229 -7.87 9.18 -11.94
CA LEU A 229 -9.34 9.11 -11.90
C LEU A 229 -10.00 10.18 -12.78
N GLU A 230 -9.41 11.38 -12.89
CA GLU A 230 -9.90 12.38 -13.85
C GLU A 230 -9.80 11.85 -15.28
N GLN A 231 -8.65 11.26 -15.61
CA GLN A 231 -8.45 10.64 -16.93
C GLN A 231 -9.41 9.46 -17.15
N LEU A 232 -9.62 8.62 -16.12
CA LEU A 232 -10.57 7.50 -16.20
C LEU A 232 -11.97 7.98 -16.58
N VAL A 233 -12.47 9.03 -15.91
CA VAL A 233 -13.81 9.56 -16.17
C VAL A 233 -13.91 10.16 -17.55
N ALA A 234 -12.86 10.86 -18.01
CA ALA A 234 -12.81 11.45 -19.35
C ALA A 234 -12.81 10.39 -20.47
N ASP A 235 -12.08 9.29 -20.25
CA ASP A 235 -11.86 8.24 -21.27
C ASP A 235 -12.86 7.08 -21.14
N TRP A 236 -13.75 7.07 -20.14
CA TRP A 236 -14.72 5.99 -19.98
C TRP A 236 -15.66 5.93 -21.21
N PRO A 237 -15.90 4.74 -21.79
CA PRO A 237 -16.62 4.64 -23.09
C PRO A 237 -18.04 5.19 -23.10
N VAL A 238 -18.66 5.34 -21.93
CA VAL A 238 -19.99 5.92 -21.72
C VAL A 238 -19.97 6.89 -20.54
N PRO A 239 -20.86 7.89 -20.44
CA PRO A 239 -20.89 8.76 -19.26
C PRO A 239 -21.03 7.96 -17.98
N LEU A 240 -20.08 8.12 -17.06
CA LEU A 240 -20.16 7.50 -15.72
C LEU A 240 -21.22 8.20 -14.87
N ASP A 241 -22.08 7.41 -14.23
CA ASP A 241 -23.10 7.91 -13.32
C ASP A 241 -22.56 7.95 -11.87
N GLU A 242 -21.74 6.94 -11.50
CA GLU A 242 -21.34 6.74 -10.12
C GLU A 242 -19.95 6.10 -10.02
N ILE A 243 -19.19 6.56 -9.01
CA ILE A 243 -17.98 5.91 -8.51
C ILE A 243 -18.23 5.54 -7.05
N VAL A 244 -18.07 4.26 -6.73
CA VAL A 244 -17.97 3.73 -5.36
C VAL A 244 -16.50 3.48 -5.08
N ILE A 245 -15.98 3.93 -3.94
CA ILE A 245 -14.57 3.68 -3.55
C ILE A 245 -14.55 2.77 -2.32
N LEU A 246 -13.79 1.69 -2.41
CA LEU A 246 -13.53 0.76 -1.32
C LEU A 246 -12.03 0.77 -0.99
N GLY A 247 -11.66 1.38 0.15
CA GLY A 247 -10.27 1.49 0.60
C GLY A 247 -9.96 0.55 1.75
N HIS A 248 -8.99 -0.35 1.57
CA HIS A 248 -8.50 -1.21 2.65
C HIS A 248 -7.26 -0.61 3.30
N SER A 249 -7.23 -0.51 4.64
CA SER A 249 -6.05 -0.07 5.40
C SER A 249 -5.54 1.29 4.90
N MET A 250 -4.26 1.40 4.53
CA MET A 250 -3.66 2.60 3.91
C MET A 250 -4.45 3.09 2.69
N GLY A 251 -5.09 2.19 1.94
CA GLY A 251 -5.87 2.54 0.75
C GLY A 251 -7.01 3.52 1.03
N GLY A 252 -7.61 3.46 2.21
CA GLY A 252 -8.61 4.46 2.63
C GLY A 252 -8.00 5.85 2.87
N LEU A 253 -6.76 5.94 3.34
CA LEU A 253 -6.05 7.21 3.46
C LEU A 253 -5.70 7.79 2.08
N VAL A 254 -5.23 6.93 1.16
CA VAL A 254 -4.93 7.33 -0.23
C VAL A 254 -6.20 7.84 -0.92
N ALA A 255 -7.34 7.18 -0.75
CA ALA A 255 -8.62 7.61 -1.30
C ALA A 255 -9.06 8.98 -0.74
N ARG A 256 -8.94 9.20 0.58
CA ARG A 256 -9.22 10.51 1.19
C ARG A 256 -8.30 11.60 0.67
N SER A 257 -7.00 11.31 0.58
CA SER A 257 -6.01 12.23 0.04
C SER A 257 -6.32 12.59 -1.41
N ALA A 258 -6.70 11.60 -2.24
CA ALA A 258 -7.07 11.83 -3.64
C ALA A 258 -8.27 12.75 -3.78
N LEU A 259 -9.31 12.57 -2.96
CA LEU A 259 -10.50 13.42 -2.99
C LEU A 259 -10.20 14.88 -2.65
N VAL A 260 -9.37 15.13 -1.63
CA VAL A 260 -8.96 16.51 -1.28
C VAL A 260 -8.17 17.14 -2.41
N GLN A 261 -7.16 16.45 -2.89
CA GLN A 261 -6.27 16.98 -3.92
C GLN A 261 -6.98 17.15 -5.26
N ALA A 262 -7.96 16.29 -5.59
CA ALA A 262 -8.81 16.45 -6.74
C ALA A 262 -9.68 17.71 -6.65
N ALA A 263 -10.24 17.99 -5.45
CA ALA A 263 -11.01 19.21 -5.22
C ALA A 263 -10.13 20.46 -5.35
N GLU A 264 -8.92 20.44 -4.80
CA GLU A 264 -7.94 21.51 -4.93
C GLU A 264 -7.49 21.74 -6.39
N ALA A 265 -7.37 20.67 -7.18
CA ALA A 265 -7.02 20.74 -8.60
C ALA A 265 -8.21 21.09 -9.51
N GLY A 266 -9.42 21.14 -8.99
CA GLY A 266 -10.63 21.40 -9.80
C GLY A 266 -11.07 20.24 -10.67
N HIS A 267 -10.73 19.00 -10.31
CA HIS A 267 -11.15 17.80 -11.03
C HIS A 267 -12.66 17.57 -10.94
N GLY A 268 -13.23 16.99 -11.98
CA GLY A 268 -14.67 16.72 -12.08
C GLY A 268 -15.10 15.39 -11.46
N TRP A 269 -14.21 14.41 -11.39
CA TRP A 269 -14.56 13.06 -10.93
C TRP A 269 -15.07 12.98 -9.47
N PRO A 270 -14.70 13.86 -8.51
CA PRO A 270 -15.23 13.76 -7.15
C PRO A 270 -16.76 13.88 -7.07
N GLN A 271 -17.39 14.61 -7.99
CA GLN A 271 -18.85 14.75 -8.06
C GLN A 271 -19.56 13.44 -8.43
N LYS A 272 -18.83 12.50 -9.05
CA LYS A 272 -19.32 11.15 -9.37
C LYS A 272 -19.23 10.20 -8.19
N VAL A 273 -18.45 10.52 -7.16
CA VAL A 273 -18.32 9.66 -5.97
C VAL A 273 -19.59 9.77 -5.14
N LYS A 274 -20.27 8.63 -4.97
CA LYS A 274 -21.49 8.54 -4.15
C LYS A 274 -21.24 7.86 -2.82
N GLN A 275 -20.34 6.90 -2.81
CA GLN A 275 -20.06 6.08 -1.63
C GLN A 275 -18.56 5.88 -1.46
N LEU A 276 -18.08 5.96 -0.21
CA LEU A 276 -16.70 5.75 0.20
C LEU A 276 -16.69 4.83 1.42
N VAL A 277 -16.14 3.64 1.28
CA VAL A 277 -16.11 2.63 2.33
C VAL A 277 -14.68 2.38 2.78
N PHE A 278 -14.47 2.40 4.08
CA PHE A 278 -13.19 2.16 4.73
C PHE A 278 -13.18 0.80 5.42
N LEU A 279 -12.25 -0.06 5.03
CA LEU A 279 -12.02 -1.36 5.66
C LEU A 279 -10.74 -1.29 6.51
N GLY A 280 -10.86 -1.19 7.81
CA GLY A 280 -9.72 -1.14 8.74
C GLY A 280 -8.74 0.01 8.45
N THR A 281 -9.23 1.16 7.98
CA THR A 281 -8.38 2.30 7.63
C THR A 281 -7.87 3.00 8.88
N PRO A 282 -6.54 3.18 9.05
CA PRO A 282 -5.97 3.86 10.22
C PRO A 282 -6.11 5.39 10.11
N HIS A 283 -7.33 5.92 10.23
CA HIS A 283 -7.61 7.34 10.08
C HIS A 283 -6.80 8.24 11.03
N HIS A 284 -6.49 7.71 12.20
CA HIS A 284 -5.71 8.41 13.24
C HIS A 284 -4.39 7.69 13.52
N GLY A 285 -3.93 6.93 12.53
CA GLY A 285 -2.71 6.16 12.60
C GLY A 285 -2.86 4.84 13.34
N ALA A 286 -1.76 4.12 13.34
CA ALA A 286 -1.56 2.90 14.12
C ALA A 286 -0.45 3.16 15.13
N PRO A 287 -0.54 2.67 16.39
CA PRO A 287 0.47 2.91 17.43
C PRO A 287 1.78 2.23 17.05
N LEU A 288 2.60 2.93 16.27
CA LEU A 288 3.91 2.45 15.80
C LEU A 288 4.96 2.35 16.91
N GLU A 289 4.69 2.89 18.11
CA GLU A 289 5.63 2.81 19.24
C GLU A 289 5.68 1.43 19.88
N ARG A 290 4.65 0.63 19.70
CA ARG A 290 4.70 -0.84 19.88
C ARG A 290 5.24 -1.54 18.64
N ALA A 291 5.92 -0.80 17.78
CA ALA A 291 6.16 -1.01 16.35
C ALA A 291 7.19 -2.09 16.02
N GLY A 292 8.00 -2.56 16.93
CA GLY A 292 8.77 -3.78 16.68
C GLY A 292 7.85 -4.93 16.24
N ASN A 293 6.68 -5.03 16.86
CA ASN A 293 5.69 -6.07 16.57
C ASN A 293 4.74 -5.71 15.43
N TRP A 294 4.44 -4.41 15.17
CA TRP A 294 3.55 -4.01 14.08
C TRP A 294 4.15 -4.31 12.71
N LEU A 295 5.41 -3.95 12.50
CA LEU A 295 6.09 -4.24 11.24
C LEU A 295 6.26 -5.76 11.04
N HIS A 296 6.57 -6.52 12.10
CA HIS A 296 6.52 -7.98 12.04
C HIS A 296 5.11 -8.47 11.66
N ARG A 297 4.06 -7.90 12.20
CA ARG A 297 2.68 -8.28 11.84
C ARG A 297 2.30 -7.90 10.41
N VAL A 298 2.70 -6.73 9.91
CA VAL A 298 2.56 -6.38 8.49
C VAL A 298 3.35 -7.35 7.61
N MET A 299 4.49 -7.81 8.09
CA MET A 299 5.34 -8.75 7.38
C MET A 299 4.83 -10.19 7.45
N ASP A 300 4.14 -10.56 8.55
CA ASP A 300 3.38 -11.82 8.65
C ASP A 300 2.18 -11.86 7.70
N LEU A 301 1.72 -10.68 7.21
CA LEU A 301 0.64 -10.55 6.24
C LEU A 301 0.98 -11.12 4.86
N SER A 302 2.26 -11.17 4.52
CA SER A 302 2.70 -11.73 3.25
C SER A 302 4.03 -12.46 3.43
N PRO A 303 4.12 -13.74 3.07
CA PRO A 303 5.38 -14.48 3.08
C PRO A 303 6.47 -13.82 2.21
N TYR A 304 6.06 -12.93 1.30
CA TYR A 304 6.95 -12.16 0.45
C TYR A 304 7.60 -10.97 1.15
N VAL A 305 7.09 -10.54 2.30
CA VAL A 305 7.65 -9.44 3.10
C VAL A 305 8.69 -9.95 4.10
N ALA A 306 8.61 -11.20 4.51
CA ALA A 306 9.51 -11.80 5.49
C ALA A 306 11.02 -11.61 5.20
N PRO A 307 11.52 -11.67 3.95
CA PRO A 307 12.93 -11.40 3.62
C PRO A 307 13.37 -9.96 3.95
N PHE A 308 12.42 -9.02 3.96
CA PHE A 308 12.69 -7.59 4.15
C PHE A 308 12.57 -7.15 5.60
N THR A 309 12.28 -8.07 6.55
CA THR A 309 12.15 -7.76 7.99
C THR A 309 13.36 -7.07 8.58
N ARG A 310 14.55 -7.45 8.13
CA ARG A 310 15.81 -6.84 8.59
C ARG A 310 16.04 -5.43 8.06
N LEU A 311 15.36 -5.07 6.94
CA LEU A 311 15.34 -3.72 6.38
C LEU A 311 14.28 -2.83 7.06
N SER A 312 13.55 -3.35 8.03
CA SER A 312 12.47 -2.67 8.75
C SER A 312 12.91 -1.41 9.51
N ARG A 313 14.21 -1.24 9.73
CA ARG A 313 14.78 0.03 10.23
C ARG A 313 14.79 1.14 9.18
N LEU A 314 14.71 0.78 7.89
CA LEU A 314 14.49 1.70 6.79
C LEU A 314 12.98 1.85 6.60
N ARG A 315 12.39 2.78 7.34
CA ARG A 315 10.94 3.05 7.22
C ARG A 315 10.70 3.83 5.94
N SER A 316 9.92 3.27 5.01
CA SER A 316 9.45 4.01 3.84
C SER A 316 8.57 5.20 4.26
N GLU A 317 8.41 6.17 3.37
CA GLU A 317 7.55 7.34 3.57
C GLU A 317 6.11 6.90 3.90
N GLY A 318 5.57 5.90 3.17
CA GLY A 318 4.24 5.35 3.44
C GLY A 318 4.11 4.77 4.84
N ILE A 319 5.14 4.07 5.34
CA ILE A 319 5.13 3.56 6.73
C ILE A 319 5.13 4.72 7.73
N THR A 320 5.86 5.80 7.46
CA THR A 320 5.89 6.96 8.37
C THR A 320 4.55 7.68 8.42
N ASP A 321 3.84 7.77 7.31
CA ASP A 321 2.51 8.38 7.26
C ASP A 321 1.47 7.61 8.08
N LEU A 322 1.59 6.28 8.16
CA LEU A 322 0.68 5.47 8.98
C LEU A 322 0.82 5.71 10.48
N ARG A 323 1.87 6.40 10.96
CA ARG A 323 2.01 6.73 12.39
C ARG A 323 0.86 7.59 12.88
N HIS A 324 0.48 8.58 12.11
CA HIS A 324 -0.56 9.54 12.44
C HIS A 324 -1.75 9.50 11.49
N GLY A 325 -1.66 8.79 10.36
CA GLY A 325 -2.65 8.82 9.28
C GLY A 325 -2.55 10.11 8.46
N ASN A 326 -1.32 10.50 8.08
CA ASN A 326 -1.07 11.67 7.24
C ASN A 326 -1.78 11.55 5.90
N LEU A 327 -2.33 12.67 5.41
CA LEU A 327 -3.07 12.74 4.16
C LEU A 327 -2.45 13.74 3.18
N LEU A 328 -1.91 14.83 3.67
CA LEU A 328 -1.43 15.97 2.88
C LEU A 328 0.08 16.12 2.96
N ALA A 329 0.67 16.78 1.98
CA ALA A 329 2.09 17.09 1.98
C ALA A 329 2.48 17.99 3.16
N SER A 330 1.59 18.89 3.59
CA SER A 330 1.78 19.74 4.78
C SER A 330 1.95 18.95 6.09
N ASP A 331 1.45 17.71 6.15
CA ASP A 331 1.51 16.90 7.38
C ASP A 331 2.92 16.38 7.68
N TRP A 332 3.79 16.29 6.67
CA TRP A 332 5.15 15.77 6.79
C TRP A 332 6.25 16.75 6.30
N GLN A 333 5.92 17.71 5.43
CA GLN A 333 6.89 18.70 4.96
C GLN A 333 7.36 19.61 6.11
N GLY A 334 8.66 19.95 6.10
CA GLY A 334 9.28 20.80 7.13
C GLY A 334 9.51 20.11 8.48
N GLY A 335 9.19 18.82 8.61
CA GLY A 335 9.42 18.00 9.79
C GLY A 335 10.45 16.89 9.57
N SER A 336 11.10 16.44 10.67
CA SER A 336 11.86 15.19 10.62
C SER A 336 10.87 14.03 10.55
N ARG A 337 11.14 13.02 9.69
CA ARG A 337 10.34 11.77 9.62
C ARG A 337 10.30 10.99 10.96
N PHE A 338 11.09 11.40 11.94
CA PHE A 338 11.11 10.85 13.29
C PHE A 338 10.34 11.70 14.29
N HIS A 339 9.67 12.77 13.88
CA HIS A 339 8.92 13.64 14.78
C HIS A 339 7.72 12.89 15.37
N HIS A 340 7.56 12.95 16.72
CA HIS A 340 6.49 12.25 17.45
C HIS A 340 5.21 13.07 17.59
N ALA A 341 5.25 14.39 17.34
CA ALA A 341 4.08 15.25 17.46
C ALA A 341 3.13 15.09 16.28
N ASP A 342 1.85 14.87 16.56
CA ASP A 342 0.78 14.89 15.56
C ASP A 342 0.49 16.34 15.13
N ARG A 343 0.91 16.70 13.93
CA ARG A 343 0.74 18.00 13.30
C ARG A 343 -0.21 17.99 12.11
N ARG A 344 -0.98 16.92 11.97
CA ARG A 344 -1.88 16.75 10.82
C ARG A 344 -2.87 17.89 10.70
N THR A 345 -3.06 18.29 9.46
CA THR A 345 -4.17 19.17 9.08
C THR A 345 -5.49 18.39 9.17
N PRO A 346 -6.50 18.89 9.87
CA PRO A 346 -7.82 18.29 9.85
C PRO A 346 -8.40 18.25 8.43
N VAL A 347 -8.73 17.07 7.96
CA VAL A 347 -9.37 16.83 6.65
C VAL A 347 -10.73 16.20 6.90
N PRO A 348 -11.83 16.94 6.67
CA PRO A 348 -13.17 16.40 6.80
C PRO A 348 -13.46 15.36 5.72
N LEU A 349 -14.51 14.57 5.93
CA LEU A 349 -15.04 13.72 4.88
C LEU A 349 -15.69 14.55 3.76
N PRO A 350 -15.69 14.07 2.51
CA PRO A 350 -16.26 14.84 1.40
C PRO A 350 -17.77 15.03 1.57
N ALA A 351 -18.23 16.26 1.36
CA ALA A 351 -19.65 16.58 1.44
C ALA A 351 -20.44 15.86 0.33
N GLY A 352 -21.63 15.38 0.64
CA GLY A 352 -22.50 14.71 -0.32
C GLY A 352 -22.09 13.27 -0.67
N VAL A 353 -21.04 12.71 -0.02
CA VAL A 353 -20.61 11.31 -0.19
C VAL A 353 -21.02 10.51 1.05
N ALA A 354 -21.72 9.41 0.86
CA ALA A 354 -22.01 8.49 1.95
C ALA A 354 -20.74 7.74 2.36
N CYS A 355 -20.21 8.07 3.53
CA CYS A 355 -18.98 7.46 4.05
C CYS A 355 -19.31 6.39 5.09
N TYR A 356 -18.69 5.21 4.94
CA TYR A 356 -18.90 4.04 5.80
C TYR A 356 -17.57 3.55 6.34
N ALA A 357 -17.56 3.06 7.59
CA ALA A 357 -16.37 2.52 8.22
C ALA A 357 -16.61 1.13 8.81
N ILE A 358 -15.77 0.18 8.42
CA ILE A 358 -15.69 -1.15 9.02
C ILE A 358 -14.41 -1.22 9.84
N ALA A 359 -14.59 -1.37 11.15
CA ALA A 359 -13.52 -1.78 12.06
C ALA A 359 -13.63 -3.27 12.36
N SER A 360 -12.54 -3.88 12.79
CA SER A 360 -12.55 -5.24 13.29
C SER A 360 -11.66 -5.39 14.52
N THR A 361 -11.91 -6.47 15.24
CA THR A 361 -11.12 -6.84 16.41
C THR A 361 -10.94 -8.36 16.46
N ALA A 362 -9.75 -8.79 16.86
CA ALA A 362 -9.47 -10.21 17.09
C ALA A 362 -10.16 -10.75 18.36
N GLY A 363 -10.61 -9.86 19.26
CA GLY A 363 -11.30 -10.22 20.50
C GLY A 363 -12.75 -10.62 20.30
N ALA A 364 -13.25 -11.52 21.15
CA ALA A 364 -14.68 -11.85 21.22
C ALA A 364 -15.49 -10.67 21.78
N PRO A 365 -16.81 -10.58 21.46
CA PRO A 365 -17.68 -9.56 22.04
C PRO A 365 -17.60 -9.55 23.56
N GLY A 366 -17.48 -8.35 24.16
CA GLY A 366 -17.40 -8.17 25.62
C GLY A 366 -16.08 -8.57 26.28
N SER A 367 -15.10 -9.07 25.53
CA SER A 367 -13.75 -9.36 26.09
C SER A 367 -12.94 -8.07 26.22
N PRO A 368 -11.95 -8.00 27.17
CA PRO A 368 -11.03 -6.84 27.25
C PRO A 368 -10.26 -6.57 25.95
N GLY A 369 -10.07 -7.60 25.13
CA GLY A 369 -9.41 -7.51 23.82
C GLY A 369 -10.30 -6.91 22.72
N SER A 370 -11.62 -6.81 22.93
CA SER A 370 -12.57 -6.37 21.90
C SER A 370 -12.39 -4.92 21.43
N LEU A 371 -11.68 -4.10 22.20
CA LEU A 371 -11.39 -2.70 21.86
C LEU A 371 -9.97 -2.47 21.31
N LEU A 372 -9.13 -3.52 21.29
CA LEU A 372 -7.73 -3.39 20.88
C LEU A 372 -7.54 -3.31 19.35
N GLY A 373 -8.58 -3.62 18.58
CA GLY A 373 -8.55 -3.64 17.14
C GLY A 373 -8.14 -4.98 16.52
N ASP A 374 -7.92 -4.97 15.21
CA ASP A 374 -7.71 -6.15 14.36
C ASP A 374 -6.27 -6.72 14.40
N GLY A 375 -5.47 -6.21 15.31
CA GLY A 375 -4.05 -6.54 15.44
C GLY A 375 -3.12 -5.53 14.80
N LEU A 376 -3.61 -4.64 13.92
CA LEU A 376 -2.85 -3.56 13.29
C LEU A 376 -3.43 -2.19 13.58
N VAL A 377 -4.74 -2.02 13.47
CA VAL A 377 -5.44 -0.75 13.58
C VAL A 377 -6.38 -0.79 14.79
N PRO A 378 -6.30 0.20 15.70
CA PRO A 378 -7.25 0.36 16.78
C PRO A 378 -8.67 0.62 16.27
N VAL A 379 -9.68 0.14 16.99
CA VAL A 379 -11.10 0.31 16.62
C VAL A 379 -11.46 1.78 16.41
N ASP A 380 -11.12 2.66 17.36
CA ASP A 380 -11.41 4.09 17.25
C ASP A 380 -10.77 4.71 16.01
N SER A 381 -9.51 4.33 15.71
CA SER A 381 -8.82 4.80 14.51
C SER A 381 -9.51 4.33 13.23
N ALA A 382 -9.98 3.08 13.19
CA ALA A 382 -10.66 2.50 12.03
C ALA A 382 -12.06 3.10 11.82
N LEU A 383 -12.76 3.48 12.91
CA LEU A 383 -14.08 4.15 12.86
C LEU A 383 -13.98 5.67 12.68
N GLY A 384 -12.77 6.24 12.70
CA GLY A 384 -12.55 7.67 12.56
C GLY A 384 -12.84 8.49 13.80
N HIS A 385 -12.93 7.85 14.98
CA HIS A 385 -13.14 8.51 16.26
C HIS A 385 -11.87 9.14 16.80
N HIS A 386 -11.92 10.39 17.22
CA HIS A 386 -10.77 11.09 17.81
C HIS A 386 -11.18 12.02 18.96
N LYS A 387 -10.33 12.08 20.02
CA LYS A 387 -10.56 12.96 21.18
C LYS A 387 -10.58 14.45 20.82
N ARG A 388 -9.76 14.86 19.84
CA ARG A 388 -9.81 16.22 19.28
C ARG A 388 -10.93 16.27 18.24
N ARG A 389 -12.00 17.04 18.52
CA ARG A 389 -13.17 17.17 17.66
C ARG A 389 -12.85 17.53 16.22
N ALA A 390 -11.82 18.33 15.99
CA ALA A 390 -11.40 18.70 14.63
C ALA A 390 -10.85 17.54 13.80
N LEU A 391 -10.43 16.45 14.43
CA LEU A 391 -9.93 15.25 13.77
C LEU A 391 -10.95 14.12 13.75
N ASP A 392 -12.03 14.21 14.55
CA ASP A 392 -13.13 13.24 14.51
C ASP A 392 -13.85 13.32 13.16
N LEU A 393 -14.05 12.20 12.50
CA LEU A 393 -14.63 12.17 11.16
C LEU A 393 -16.16 12.28 11.16
N GLY A 394 -16.81 12.12 12.31
CA GLY A 394 -18.25 12.25 12.44
C GLY A 394 -19.05 11.26 11.58
N ILE A 395 -18.52 10.06 11.31
CA ILE A 395 -19.23 9.03 10.57
C ILE A 395 -20.45 8.61 11.40
N PRO A 396 -21.70 8.64 10.84
CA PRO A 396 -22.89 8.26 11.59
C PRO A 396 -22.81 6.81 12.12
N PRO A 397 -23.36 6.50 13.29
CA PRO A 397 -23.37 5.14 13.83
C PRO A 397 -24.01 4.09 12.90
N SER A 398 -25.00 4.47 12.09
CA SER A 398 -25.60 3.62 11.06
C SER A 398 -24.65 3.25 9.92
N HIS A 399 -23.60 4.05 9.74
CA HIS A 399 -22.55 3.85 8.73
C HIS A 399 -21.26 3.23 9.33
N GLN A 400 -21.31 2.80 10.57
CA GLN A 400 -20.22 2.13 11.25
C GLN A 400 -20.55 0.68 11.52
N TRP A 401 -19.55 -0.19 11.44
CA TRP A 401 -19.70 -1.58 11.82
C TRP A 401 -18.40 -2.11 12.44
N LEU A 402 -18.56 -2.87 13.53
CA LEU A 402 -17.47 -3.53 14.23
C LEU A 402 -17.61 -5.06 14.11
N GLY A 403 -16.65 -5.68 13.42
CA GLY A 403 -16.55 -7.14 13.32
C GLY A 403 -15.71 -7.72 14.47
N HIS A 404 -16.17 -8.80 15.07
CA HIS A 404 -15.45 -9.51 16.14
C HIS A 404 -14.86 -10.81 15.62
N GLY A 405 -13.69 -11.21 16.15
CA GLY A 405 -12.97 -12.41 15.71
C GLY A 405 -12.40 -12.28 14.28
N ILE A 406 -12.28 -11.07 13.77
CA ILE A 406 -11.83 -10.77 12.42
C ILE A 406 -10.49 -10.03 12.50
N HIS A 407 -9.46 -10.60 11.91
CA HIS A 407 -8.14 -9.96 11.77
C HIS A 407 -8.09 -9.01 10.57
N HIS A 408 -7.11 -8.12 10.56
CA HIS A 408 -6.98 -7.05 9.56
C HIS A 408 -7.10 -7.50 8.09
N LEU A 409 -6.47 -8.61 7.73
CA LEU A 409 -6.57 -9.14 6.36
C LEU A 409 -7.83 -9.97 6.12
N ASP A 410 -8.46 -10.47 7.16
CA ASP A 410 -9.72 -11.22 7.00
C ASP A 410 -10.86 -10.29 6.59
N LEU A 411 -10.72 -8.96 6.84
CA LEU A 411 -11.63 -7.94 6.29
C LEU A 411 -11.81 -8.05 4.78
N LEU A 412 -10.85 -8.62 4.06
CA LEU A 412 -10.88 -8.77 2.60
C LEU A 412 -11.66 -10.00 2.11
N SER A 413 -12.07 -10.90 3.01
CA SER A 413 -12.68 -12.17 2.62
C SER A 413 -13.74 -12.69 3.59
N ASP A 414 -13.98 -11.99 4.70
CA ASP A 414 -14.95 -12.43 5.69
C ASP A 414 -16.38 -12.27 5.16
N PRO A 415 -17.24 -13.32 5.25
CA PRO A 415 -18.59 -13.27 4.75
C PRO A 415 -19.50 -12.24 5.46
N ALA A 416 -19.22 -11.91 6.74
CA ALA A 416 -20.01 -10.90 7.47
C ALA A 416 -19.65 -9.49 6.96
N VAL A 417 -18.37 -9.25 6.67
CA VAL A 417 -17.91 -8.02 6.00
C VAL A 417 -18.58 -7.87 4.64
N TYR A 418 -18.57 -8.93 3.82
CA TYR A 418 -19.19 -8.92 2.49
C TYR A 418 -20.70 -8.59 2.57
N ARG A 419 -21.45 -9.27 3.46
CA ARG A 419 -22.87 -8.97 3.66
C ARG A 419 -23.13 -7.52 4.08
N ARG A 420 -22.24 -6.95 4.90
CA ARG A 420 -22.36 -5.54 5.31
C ARG A 420 -22.10 -4.61 4.14
N LEU A 421 -21.06 -4.86 3.35
CA LEU A 421 -20.78 -4.12 2.12
C LEU A 421 -21.96 -4.15 1.16
N LEU A 422 -22.48 -5.35 0.88
CA LEU A 422 -23.62 -5.53 0.00
C LEU A 422 -24.85 -4.74 0.48
N SER A 423 -25.15 -4.81 1.80
CA SER A 423 -26.27 -4.05 2.40
C SER A 423 -26.12 -2.54 2.24
N TRP A 424 -24.91 -1.98 2.38
CA TRP A 424 -24.69 -0.54 2.28
C TRP A 424 -24.62 -0.04 0.83
N LEU A 425 -24.15 -0.87 -0.09
CA LEU A 425 -23.92 -0.48 -1.48
C LEU A 425 -25.12 -0.80 -2.39
N SER A 426 -26.11 -1.59 -1.90
CA SER A 426 -27.36 -1.85 -2.64
C SER A 426 -28.17 -0.56 -2.77
N PRO A 427 -28.78 -0.30 -3.93
CA PRO A 427 -29.72 0.81 -4.10
C PRO A 427 -30.89 0.67 -3.10
N HIS A 428 -31.25 1.74 -2.45
CA HIS A 428 -32.42 1.85 -1.59
C HIS A 428 -33.63 2.34 -2.38
#